data_392e0dcda3225afeb4198a93516097ca
#
_entry.id   392e0dcda3225afeb4198a93516097ca
#
_cell.length_a   1.000
_cell.length_b   1.000
_cell.length_c   1.000
_cell.angle_alpha   90.00
_cell.angle_beta   90.00
_cell.angle_gamma   90.00
#
_symmetry.space_group_name_H-M   'P 1'
#
loop_
_entity.id
_entity.type
_entity.pdbx_description
1 polymer ?
#
loop_
_entity_poly.entity_id
_entity_poly.type
_entity_poly.pdbx_seq_one_letter_code
_entity_poly.pdbx_strand_id
1 'polypeptide(L)'
;MEFVIEHLSKKYGSKTVLQDVSFRFEEGKIYGLLGRNGAGKTTLMNCINRDISVECGRFFFEEAGVPSELRPEDLGYVLSTPTVPEFLTGREFLKFFLDINEKSIKDPKPLDDYFDLVKMEPEDRDKLMKDYSHGMKNKMQMLVNILAEPKLLMLDEPLTSLDVVVAEEMKQLLRSLRIGRITLFSTHLLDLALDLCDEIVLLSRGSLEVVEKSDLDRTDFKDKIIEVLREESHV
;
A
#
# COMPACT_ATOMS: atom_id res chain seq x y z
N MET A 1 -16.14 8.68 2.53
CA MET A 1 -15.98 7.47 1.66
C MET A 1 -15.36 6.36 2.50
N GLU A 2 -15.83 5.12 2.29
CA GLU A 2 -15.25 3.90 2.88
C GLU A 2 -14.90 2.90 1.78
N PHE A 3 -13.86 2.12 1.97
CA PHE A 3 -13.59 0.92 1.20
C PHE A 3 -13.98 -0.30 2.01
N VAL A 4 -14.84 -1.13 1.47
CA VAL A 4 -15.49 -2.24 2.19
C VAL A 4 -15.07 -3.56 1.58
N ILE A 5 -14.65 -4.49 2.42
CA ILE A 5 -14.46 -5.91 2.12
C ILE A 5 -15.54 -6.69 2.85
N GLU A 6 -16.25 -7.57 2.16
CA GLU A 6 -17.29 -8.43 2.74
C GLU A 6 -17.05 -9.90 2.37
N HIS A 7 -16.90 -10.73 3.39
CA HIS A 7 -16.84 -12.20 3.30
C HIS A 7 -15.81 -12.73 2.31
N LEU A 8 -14.65 -12.05 2.19
CA LEU A 8 -13.61 -12.41 1.23
C LEU A 8 -12.89 -13.68 1.67
N SER A 9 -12.84 -14.68 0.78
CA SER A 9 -12.08 -15.90 1.01
C SER A 9 -11.20 -16.26 -0.19
N LYS A 10 -10.00 -16.79 0.11
CA LYS A 10 -8.99 -17.20 -0.89
C LYS A 10 -8.28 -18.48 -0.48
N LYS A 11 -8.15 -19.39 -1.45
CA LYS A 11 -7.42 -20.65 -1.30
C LYS A 11 -6.41 -20.84 -2.42
N TYR A 12 -5.35 -21.56 -2.11
CA TYR A 12 -4.40 -22.11 -3.08
C TYR A 12 -4.33 -23.63 -2.89
N GLY A 13 -4.99 -24.36 -3.79
CA GLY A 13 -5.20 -25.80 -3.63
C GLY A 13 -6.00 -26.10 -2.36
N SER A 14 -5.42 -26.88 -1.44
CA SER A 14 -6.04 -27.19 -0.14
C SER A 14 -5.78 -26.13 0.95
N LYS A 15 -4.84 -25.21 0.72
CA LYS A 15 -4.45 -24.21 1.72
C LYS A 15 -5.38 -22.99 1.66
N THR A 16 -6.15 -22.75 2.73
CA THR A 16 -6.89 -21.50 2.93
C THR A 16 -5.91 -20.40 3.38
N VAL A 17 -5.90 -19.27 2.68
CA VAL A 17 -5.03 -18.11 2.97
C VAL A 17 -5.83 -16.95 3.55
N LEU A 18 -7.06 -16.72 3.02
CA LEU A 18 -8.00 -15.75 3.56
C LEU A 18 -9.30 -16.48 3.85
N GLN A 19 -9.87 -16.26 5.03
CA GLN A 19 -11.07 -16.96 5.49
C GLN A 19 -12.08 -15.97 6.04
N ASP A 20 -13.15 -15.74 5.26
CA ASP A 20 -14.29 -14.89 5.64
C ASP A 20 -13.88 -13.49 6.11
N VAL A 21 -12.93 -12.86 5.40
CA VAL A 21 -12.40 -11.54 5.71
C VAL A 21 -13.44 -10.48 5.44
N SER A 22 -13.80 -9.70 6.46
CA SER A 22 -14.68 -8.55 6.36
C SER A 22 -14.05 -7.37 7.09
N PHE A 23 -13.99 -6.19 6.43
CA PHE A 23 -13.41 -4.99 7.01
C PHE A 23 -13.89 -3.72 6.29
N ARG A 24 -13.89 -2.59 7.03
CA ARG A 24 -14.20 -1.25 6.51
C ARG A 24 -13.02 -0.32 6.74
N PHE A 25 -12.50 0.26 5.67
CA PHE A 25 -11.43 1.24 5.69
C PHE A 25 -12.00 2.63 5.42
N GLU A 26 -11.70 3.59 6.29
CA GLU A 26 -12.21 4.97 6.20
C GLU A 26 -11.23 5.89 5.47
N GLU A 27 -11.77 6.82 4.71
CA GLU A 27 -10.99 7.88 4.06
C GLU A 27 -10.22 8.73 5.06
N GLY A 28 -9.04 9.18 4.65
CA GLY A 28 -8.18 10.04 5.45
C GLY A 28 -7.28 9.30 6.44
N LYS A 29 -7.36 7.96 6.47
CA LYS A 29 -6.55 7.13 7.35
C LYS A 29 -5.49 6.33 6.60
N ILE A 30 -4.37 6.10 7.29
CA ILE A 30 -3.33 5.14 6.91
C ILE A 30 -3.50 3.90 7.78
N TYR A 31 -3.81 2.78 7.14
CA TYR A 31 -3.97 1.47 7.78
C TYR A 31 -2.70 0.64 7.63
N GLY A 32 -2.18 0.13 8.75
CA GLY A 32 -1.08 -0.82 8.76
C GLY A 32 -1.60 -2.26 8.74
N LEU A 33 -1.48 -2.95 7.62
CA LEU A 33 -1.74 -4.39 7.53
C LEU A 33 -0.53 -5.14 8.08
N LEU A 34 -0.59 -5.47 9.36
CA LEU A 34 0.48 -6.18 10.07
C LEU A 34 0.27 -7.70 9.95
N GLY A 35 1.33 -8.43 9.73
CA GLY A 35 1.30 -9.90 9.67
C GLY A 35 2.65 -10.44 9.27
N ARG A 36 2.89 -11.72 9.58
CA ARG A 36 4.13 -12.41 9.21
C ARG A 36 4.29 -12.54 7.69
N ASN A 37 5.51 -12.85 7.29
CA ASN A 37 5.77 -13.29 5.91
C ASN A 37 4.99 -14.58 5.64
N GLY A 38 4.18 -14.57 4.57
CA GLY A 38 3.29 -15.69 4.23
C GLY A 38 1.92 -15.69 4.91
N ALA A 39 1.58 -14.71 5.76
CA ALA A 39 0.27 -14.59 6.38
C ALA A 39 -0.88 -14.28 5.40
N GLY A 40 -0.55 -13.82 4.18
CA GLY A 40 -1.54 -13.51 3.16
C GLY A 40 -1.70 -12.02 2.83
N LYS A 41 -0.82 -11.13 3.34
CA LYS A 41 -0.89 -9.67 3.08
C LYS A 41 -0.89 -9.36 1.58
N THR A 42 0.12 -9.82 0.85
CA THR A 42 0.22 -9.69 -0.61
C THR A 42 -0.95 -10.37 -1.32
N THR A 43 -1.42 -11.52 -0.81
CA THR A 43 -2.62 -12.20 -1.36
C THR A 43 -3.86 -11.32 -1.23
N LEU A 44 -4.08 -10.68 -0.08
CA LEU A 44 -5.19 -9.76 0.11
C LEU A 44 -5.13 -8.58 -0.86
N MET A 45 -3.95 -7.94 -0.98
CA MET A 45 -3.75 -6.81 -1.91
C MET A 45 -3.95 -7.23 -3.37
N ASN A 46 -3.44 -8.39 -3.79
CA ASN A 46 -3.64 -8.92 -5.15
C ASN A 46 -5.11 -9.28 -5.42
N CYS A 47 -5.87 -9.75 -4.42
CA CYS A 47 -7.31 -9.94 -4.55
C CYS A 47 -8.01 -8.60 -4.80
N ILE A 48 -7.70 -7.57 -4.02
CA ILE A 48 -8.28 -6.23 -4.16
C ILE A 48 -7.92 -5.62 -5.52
N ASN A 49 -6.66 -5.77 -5.96
CA ASN A 49 -6.19 -5.31 -7.27
C ASN A 49 -6.74 -6.13 -8.45
N ARG A 50 -7.43 -7.24 -8.17
CA ARG A 50 -7.97 -8.18 -9.17
C ARG A 50 -6.90 -8.91 -9.99
N ASP A 51 -5.66 -8.96 -9.51
CA ASP A 51 -4.59 -9.77 -10.11
C ASP A 51 -4.85 -11.26 -9.95
N ILE A 52 -5.54 -11.63 -8.87
CA ILE A 52 -5.98 -13.00 -8.59
C ILE A 52 -7.47 -13.04 -8.25
N SER A 53 -8.12 -14.11 -8.68
CA SER A 53 -9.54 -14.35 -8.38
C SER A 53 -9.75 -14.74 -6.91
N VAL A 54 -10.92 -14.42 -6.37
CA VAL A 54 -11.39 -14.83 -5.05
C VAL A 54 -12.37 -16.00 -5.18
N GLU A 55 -12.51 -16.83 -4.15
CA GLU A 55 -13.50 -17.91 -4.11
C GLU A 55 -14.89 -17.38 -3.78
N CYS A 56 -14.96 -16.41 -2.87
CA CYS A 56 -16.20 -15.72 -2.52
C CYS A 56 -15.89 -14.36 -1.89
N GLY A 57 -16.96 -13.58 -1.67
CA GLY A 57 -16.88 -12.24 -1.13
C GLY A 57 -16.85 -11.16 -2.20
N ARG A 58 -16.86 -9.92 -1.76
CA ARG A 58 -16.83 -8.74 -2.62
C ARG A 58 -16.10 -7.59 -1.94
N PHE A 59 -15.69 -6.62 -2.76
CA PHE A 59 -15.14 -5.35 -2.29
C PHE A 59 -15.66 -4.21 -3.17
N PHE A 60 -15.92 -3.07 -2.53
CA PHE A 60 -16.53 -1.91 -3.16
C PHE A 60 -16.23 -0.65 -2.35
N PHE A 61 -16.42 0.52 -2.95
CA PHE A 61 -16.48 1.77 -2.20
C PHE A 61 -17.91 2.06 -1.76
N GLU A 62 -18.05 2.64 -0.57
CA GLU A 62 -19.32 3.13 -0.05
C GLU A 62 -19.21 4.62 0.30
N GLU A 63 -20.14 5.42 -0.20
CA GLU A 63 -20.21 6.84 0.10
C GLU A 63 -21.65 7.22 0.49
N ALA A 64 -21.81 7.78 1.69
CA ALA A 64 -23.12 8.08 2.26
C ALA A 64 -24.12 6.90 2.23
N GLY A 65 -23.63 5.66 2.46
CA GLY A 65 -24.44 4.44 2.43
C GLY A 65 -24.78 3.91 1.02
N VAL A 66 -24.22 4.51 -0.03
CA VAL A 66 -24.42 4.07 -1.43
C VAL A 66 -23.18 3.34 -1.91
N PRO A 67 -23.27 2.02 -2.20
CA PRO A 67 -22.15 1.26 -2.73
C PRO A 67 -21.87 1.62 -4.19
N SER A 68 -20.58 1.70 -4.55
CA SER A 68 -20.10 1.90 -5.91
C SER A 68 -19.08 0.84 -6.28
N GLU A 69 -19.09 0.42 -7.55
CA GLU A 69 -18.16 -0.57 -8.04
C GLU A 69 -16.72 -0.05 -8.03
N LEU A 70 -15.79 -0.92 -7.68
CA LEU A 70 -14.36 -0.66 -7.74
C LEU A 70 -13.88 -0.63 -9.20
N ARG A 71 -13.30 0.49 -9.63
CA ARG A 71 -12.74 0.67 -10.97
C ARG A 71 -11.21 0.65 -10.89
N PRO A 72 -10.51 0.23 -11.97
CA PRO A 72 -9.04 0.20 -11.98
C PRO A 72 -8.39 1.55 -11.63
N GLU A 73 -8.97 2.66 -12.08
CA GLU A 73 -8.48 4.01 -11.79
C GLU A 73 -8.66 4.44 -10.32
N ASP A 74 -9.52 3.76 -9.57
CA ASP A 74 -9.69 4.00 -8.14
C ASP A 74 -8.58 3.39 -7.28
N LEU A 75 -7.70 2.55 -7.89
CA LEU A 75 -6.65 1.81 -7.21
C LEU A 75 -5.25 2.29 -7.60
N GLY A 76 -4.39 2.44 -6.60
CA GLY A 76 -2.94 2.51 -6.78
C GLY A 76 -2.28 1.34 -6.04
N TYR A 77 -1.33 0.67 -6.69
CA TYR A 77 -0.64 -0.46 -6.08
C TYR A 77 0.87 -0.36 -6.27
N VAL A 78 1.57 -0.13 -5.17
CA VAL A 78 3.03 -0.11 -5.08
C VAL A 78 3.50 -1.48 -4.62
N LEU A 79 4.21 -2.17 -5.50
CA LEU A 79 4.72 -3.51 -5.26
C LEU A 79 5.97 -3.49 -4.37
N SER A 80 6.17 -4.52 -3.57
CA SER A 80 7.38 -4.72 -2.74
C SER A 80 8.66 -4.80 -3.56
N THR A 81 8.56 -5.36 -4.79
CA THR A 81 9.64 -5.30 -5.77
C THR A 81 9.25 -4.30 -6.85
N PRO A 82 9.91 -3.13 -6.91
CA PRO A 82 9.51 -2.09 -7.84
C PRO A 82 9.67 -2.55 -9.29
N THR A 83 8.59 -2.38 -10.06
CA THR A 83 8.55 -2.66 -11.49
C THR A 83 8.48 -1.35 -12.26
N VAL A 84 9.54 -1.03 -13.00
CA VAL A 84 9.67 0.18 -13.81
C VAL A 84 10.18 -0.18 -15.22
N PRO A 85 9.85 0.58 -16.27
CA PRO A 85 10.37 0.34 -17.62
C PRO A 85 11.86 0.69 -17.71
N GLU A 86 12.72 -0.30 -17.56
CA GLU A 86 14.18 -0.14 -17.42
C GLU A 86 14.85 0.54 -18.62
N PHE A 87 14.21 0.54 -19.80
CA PHE A 87 14.72 1.14 -21.04
C PHE A 87 14.40 2.64 -21.20
N LEU A 88 13.65 3.25 -20.27
CA LEU A 88 13.36 4.67 -20.21
C LEU A 88 14.21 5.35 -19.14
N THR A 89 14.46 6.65 -19.33
CA THR A 89 14.92 7.52 -18.24
C THR A 89 13.75 7.84 -17.29
N GLY A 90 14.04 8.26 -16.06
CA GLY A 90 12.99 8.70 -15.12
C GLY A 90 12.14 9.81 -15.73
N ARG A 91 12.77 10.78 -16.41
CA ARG A 91 12.07 11.90 -17.07
C ARG A 91 11.17 11.45 -18.21
N GLU A 92 11.64 10.55 -19.07
CA GLU A 92 10.83 10.00 -20.16
C GLU A 92 9.63 9.21 -19.63
N PHE A 93 9.84 8.40 -18.60
CA PHE A 93 8.76 7.63 -17.98
C PHE A 93 7.71 8.53 -17.34
N LEU A 94 8.14 9.51 -16.54
CA LEU A 94 7.21 10.45 -15.91
C LEU A 94 6.43 11.26 -16.95
N LYS A 95 7.11 11.77 -17.97
CA LYS A 95 6.45 12.48 -19.07
C LYS A 95 5.41 11.61 -19.77
N PHE A 96 5.78 10.37 -20.12
CA PHE A 96 4.86 9.42 -20.75
C PHE A 96 3.63 9.16 -19.86
N PHE A 97 3.86 8.97 -18.54
CA PHE A 97 2.76 8.79 -17.59
C PHE A 97 1.82 10.01 -17.56
N LEU A 98 2.36 11.21 -17.48
CA LEU A 98 1.57 12.45 -17.48
C LEU A 98 0.78 12.63 -18.79
N ASP A 99 1.39 12.35 -19.93
CA ASP A 99 0.77 12.48 -21.27
C ASP A 99 -0.45 11.54 -21.39
N ILE A 100 -0.35 10.28 -20.94
CA ILE A 100 -1.47 9.33 -21.01
C ILE A 100 -2.57 9.61 -19.98
N ASN A 101 -2.24 10.29 -18.87
CA ASN A 101 -3.17 10.63 -17.79
C ASN A 101 -3.57 12.12 -17.79
N GLU A 102 -3.29 12.87 -18.86
CA GLU A 102 -3.52 14.33 -18.96
C GLU A 102 -4.92 14.75 -18.49
N LYS A 103 -5.95 13.95 -18.83
CA LYS A 103 -7.35 14.25 -18.45
C LYS A 103 -7.65 14.04 -16.97
N SER A 104 -6.86 13.27 -16.28
CA SER A 104 -7.05 12.92 -14.86
C SER A 104 -6.26 13.85 -13.94
N ILE A 105 -5.19 14.48 -14.45
CA ILE A 105 -4.33 15.37 -13.66
C ILE A 105 -4.93 16.77 -13.66
N LYS A 106 -5.48 17.18 -12.53
CA LYS A 106 -6.24 18.44 -12.40
C LYS A 106 -5.39 19.71 -12.43
N ASP A 107 -4.14 19.62 -11.95
CA ASP A 107 -3.22 20.76 -11.83
C ASP A 107 -1.80 20.33 -12.26
N PRO A 108 -1.52 20.28 -13.59
CA PRO A 108 -0.24 19.83 -14.08
C PRO A 108 0.88 20.80 -13.69
N LYS A 109 1.94 20.27 -13.12
CA LYS A 109 3.14 21.00 -12.70
C LYS A 109 4.31 20.75 -13.65
N PRO A 110 5.37 21.56 -13.60
CA PRO A 110 6.64 21.23 -14.26
C PRO A 110 7.14 19.84 -13.82
N LEU A 111 7.77 19.10 -14.75
CA LEU A 111 8.26 17.74 -14.48
C LEU A 111 9.18 17.67 -13.25
N ASP A 112 10.01 18.68 -13.06
CA ASP A 112 10.97 18.69 -11.96
C ASP A 112 10.29 18.81 -10.60
N ASP A 113 9.16 19.51 -10.50
CA ASP A 113 8.37 19.63 -9.26
C ASP A 113 7.83 18.26 -8.79
N TYR A 114 7.51 17.37 -9.72
CA TYR A 114 7.09 16.01 -9.37
C TYR A 114 8.25 15.16 -8.86
N PHE A 115 9.44 15.30 -9.42
CA PHE A 115 10.64 14.64 -8.88
C PHE A 115 10.99 15.13 -7.48
N ASP A 116 10.78 16.42 -7.22
CA ASP A 116 11.00 17.03 -5.92
C ASP A 116 10.08 16.46 -4.83
N LEU A 117 8.85 16.03 -5.19
CA LEU A 117 7.93 15.37 -4.25
C LEU A 117 8.54 14.08 -3.65
N VAL A 118 9.26 13.31 -4.46
CA VAL A 118 9.93 12.07 -4.03
C VAL A 118 11.42 12.28 -3.76
N LYS A 119 11.87 13.53 -3.74
CA LYS A 119 13.27 13.91 -3.51
C LYS A 119 14.23 13.10 -4.39
N MET A 120 13.97 13.08 -5.68
CA MET A 120 14.85 12.51 -6.69
C MET A 120 15.87 13.57 -7.09
N GLU A 121 17.15 13.26 -6.92
CA GLU A 121 18.23 14.20 -7.25
C GLU A 121 18.22 14.57 -8.74
N PRO A 122 18.50 15.84 -9.10
CA PRO A 122 18.45 16.30 -10.49
C PRO A 122 19.31 15.47 -11.45
N GLU A 123 20.50 15.04 -11.00
CA GLU A 123 21.44 14.22 -11.76
C GLU A 123 20.97 12.81 -12.07
N ASP A 124 19.95 12.32 -11.34
CA ASP A 124 19.39 10.98 -11.50
C ASP A 124 18.17 10.95 -12.44
N ARG A 125 17.50 12.10 -12.62
CA ARG A 125 16.22 12.19 -13.37
C ARG A 125 16.35 11.75 -14.83
N ASP A 126 17.51 11.98 -15.43
CA ASP A 126 17.82 11.68 -16.84
C ASP A 126 18.65 10.39 -17.03
N LYS A 127 18.94 9.64 -15.94
CA LYS A 127 19.53 8.30 -16.02
C LYS A 127 18.51 7.26 -16.45
N LEU A 128 18.96 6.21 -17.16
CA LEU A 128 18.11 5.06 -17.45
C LEU A 128 17.66 4.37 -16.15
N MET A 129 16.41 3.98 -16.06
CA MET A 129 15.86 3.35 -14.85
C MET A 129 16.44 1.95 -14.58
N LYS A 130 17.08 1.28 -15.57
CA LYS A 130 17.90 0.08 -15.31
C LYS A 130 19.04 0.33 -14.35
N ASP A 131 19.59 1.55 -14.35
CA ASP A 131 20.74 1.97 -13.53
C ASP A 131 20.28 2.58 -12.18
N TYR A 132 18.99 2.65 -11.93
CA TYR A 132 18.42 3.12 -10.67
C TYR A 132 18.65 2.10 -9.56
N SER A 133 18.99 2.61 -8.37
CA SER A 133 18.95 1.82 -7.14
C SER A 133 17.53 1.31 -6.86
N HIS A 134 17.41 0.30 -6.01
CA HIS A 134 16.10 -0.19 -5.57
C HIS A 134 15.23 0.94 -4.97
N GLY A 135 15.82 1.79 -4.14
CA GLY A 135 15.14 2.97 -3.57
C GLY A 135 14.66 3.96 -4.62
N MET A 136 15.48 4.26 -5.63
CA MET A 136 15.08 5.16 -6.73
C MET A 136 13.94 4.56 -7.57
N LYS A 137 13.98 3.26 -7.88
CA LYS A 137 12.88 2.57 -8.57
C LYS A 137 11.59 2.63 -7.75
N ASN A 138 11.69 2.45 -6.43
CA ASN A 138 10.54 2.55 -5.51
C ASN A 138 9.97 3.98 -5.48
N LYS A 139 10.81 5.02 -5.40
CA LYS A 139 10.40 6.42 -5.50
C LYS A 139 9.60 6.69 -6.79
N MET A 140 10.07 6.18 -7.93
CA MET A 140 9.36 6.34 -9.21
C MET A 140 8.02 5.61 -9.25
N GLN A 141 7.97 4.39 -8.74
CA GLN A 141 6.72 3.63 -8.66
C GLN A 141 5.71 4.31 -7.72
N MET A 142 6.16 4.80 -6.57
CA MET A 142 5.31 5.60 -5.67
C MET A 142 4.82 6.87 -6.35
N LEU A 143 5.71 7.62 -7.02
CA LEU A 143 5.36 8.87 -7.68
C LEU A 143 4.18 8.70 -8.64
N VAL A 144 4.26 7.77 -9.58
CA VAL A 144 3.17 7.56 -10.55
C VAL A 144 1.87 7.09 -9.90
N ASN A 145 1.95 6.24 -8.87
CA ASN A 145 0.76 5.83 -8.11
C ASN A 145 0.13 6.98 -7.31
N ILE A 146 0.93 7.91 -6.81
CA ILE A 146 0.44 9.10 -6.11
C ILE A 146 -0.22 10.07 -7.09
N LEU A 147 0.39 10.28 -8.25
CA LEU A 147 -0.12 11.18 -9.30
C LEU A 147 -1.39 10.67 -9.97
N ALA A 148 -1.65 9.38 -9.97
CA ALA A 148 -2.92 8.80 -10.40
C ALA A 148 -4.09 9.19 -9.49
N GLU A 149 -3.85 9.78 -8.31
CA GLU A 149 -4.86 10.18 -7.31
C GLU A 149 -5.87 9.06 -6.98
N PRO A 150 -5.43 7.83 -6.67
CA PRO A 150 -6.34 6.73 -6.41
C PRO A 150 -7.12 6.98 -5.11
N LYS A 151 -8.34 6.44 -5.03
CA LYS A 151 -9.14 6.42 -3.78
C LYS A 151 -8.56 5.47 -2.75
N LEU A 152 -7.99 4.36 -3.20
CA LEU A 152 -7.27 3.38 -2.37
C LEU A 152 -5.84 3.23 -2.88
N LEU A 153 -4.87 3.66 -2.07
CA LEU A 153 -3.45 3.45 -2.32
C LEU A 153 -2.96 2.26 -1.49
N MET A 154 -2.56 1.20 -2.15
CA MET A 154 -1.99 0.00 -1.53
C MET A 154 -0.47 -0.03 -1.69
N LEU A 155 0.24 -0.35 -0.62
CA LEU A 155 1.70 -0.35 -0.56
C LEU A 155 2.15 -1.67 0.08
N ASP A 156 2.75 -2.56 -0.72
CA ASP A 156 3.20 -3.86 -0.22
C ASP A 156 4.67 -3.79 0.21
N GLU A 157 4.90 -3.73 1.52
CA GLU A 157 6.21 -3.64 2.18
C GLU A 157 7.15 -2.55 1.58
N PRO A 158 6.66 -1.33 1.29
CA PRO A 158 7.37 -0.36 0.44
C PRO A 158 8.64 0.22 1.09
N LEU A 159 8.81 0.07 2.42
CA LEU A 159 9.90 0.69 3.16
C LEU A 159 10.97 -0.31 3.65
N THR A 160 10.78 -1.61 3.44
CA THR A 160 11.63 -2.67 4.00
C THR A 160 13.06 -2.68 3.45
N SER A 161 13.27 -2.19 2.23
CA SER A 161 14.57 -2.22 1.55
C SER A 161 15.17 -0.82 1.34
N LEU A 162 14.64 0.19 2.04
CA LEU A 162 15.11 1.57 1.94
C LEU A 162 16.09 1.87 3.09
N ASP A 163 17.05 2.74 2.82
CA ASP A 163 17.83 3.33 3.89
C ASP A 163 16.95 4.24 4.79
N VAL A 164 17.45 4.53 5.99
CA VAL A 164 16.70 5.25 7.03
C VAL A 164 16.23 6.62 6.56
N VAL A 165 17.05 7.34 5.78
CA VAL A 165 16.72 8.69 5.31
C VAL A 165 15.59 8.64 4.30
N VAL A 166 15.71 7.77 3.28
CA VAL A 166 14.69 7.59 2.25
C VAL A 166 13.38 7.06 2.86
N ALA A 167 13.47 6.13 3.82
CA ALA A 167 12.28 5.62 4.51
C ALA A 167 11.54 6.73 5.27
N GLU A 168 12.26 7.64 5.96
CA GLU A 168 11.65 8.76 6.66
C GLU A 168 11.00 9.76 5.70
N GLU A 169 11.65 10.07 4.57
CA GLU A 169 11.09 10.91 3.51
C GLU A 169 9.78 10.33 2.95
N MET A 170 9.76 9.02 2.70
CA MET A 170 8.55 8.35 2.21
C MET A 170 7.42 8.34 3.24
N LYS A 171 7.72 8.17 4.52
CA LYS A 171 6.72 8.29 5.60
C LYS A 171 6.11 9.69 5.65
N GLN A 172 6.94 10.73 5.57
CA GLN A 172 6.46 12.12 5.54
C GLN A 172 5.56 12.38 4.32
N LEU A 173 5.95 11.87 3.15
CA LEU A 173 5.16 11.97 1.94
C LEU A 173 3.79 11.28 2.11
N LEU A 174 3.76 10.04 2.59
CA LEU A 174 2.52 9.30 2.82
C LEU A 174 1.58 10.02 3.81
N ARG A 175 2.13 10.55 4.91
CA ARG A 175 1.34 11.36 5.87
C ARG A 175 0.74 12.61 5.24
N SER A 176 1.46 13.27 4.32
CA SER A 176 0.96 14.48 3.65
C SER A 176 -0.17 14.19 2.64
N LEU A 177 -0.24 12.97 2.13
CA LEU A 177 -1.14 12.57 1.05
C LEU A 177 -2.41 11.84 1.52
N ARG A 178 -2.63 11.70 2.83
CA ARG A 178 -3.76 10.92 3.38
C ARG A 178 -5.14 11.50 3.08
N ILE A 179 -5.24 12.83 2.88
CA ILE A 179 -6.53 13.49 2.65
C ILE A 179 -7.10 13.08 1.28
N GLY A 180 -8.38 12.71 1.26
CA GLY A 180 -9.10 12.35 0.05
C GLY A 180 -8.84 10.91 -0.44
N ARG A 181 -8.12 10.10 0.35
CA ARG A 181 -7.84 8.70 0.01
C ARG A 181 -7.77 7.79 1.22
N ILE A 182 -7.80 6.52 0.97
CA ILE A 182 -7.50 5.46 1.93
C ILE A 182 -6.10 4.92 1.59
N THR A 183 -5.24 4.76 2.58
CA THR A 183 -3.92 4.16 2.37
C THR A 183 -3.82 2.85 3.16
N LEU A 184 -3.54 1.75 2.48
CA LEU A 184 -3.31 0.44 3.06
C LEU A 184 -1.84 0.05 2.87
N PHE A 185 -1.13 -0.06 3.97
CA PHE A 185 0.31 -0.31 4.01
C PHE A 185 0.59 -1.66 4.65
N SER A 186 1.18 -2.60 3.92
CA SER A 186 1.57 -3.89 4.51
C SER A 186 2.95 -3.82 5.15
N THR A 187 3.11 -4.46 6.29
CA THR A 187 4.41 -4.63 6.94
C THR A 187 4.42 -5.82 7.89
N HIS A 188 5.61 -6.34 8.16
CA HIS A 188 5.85 -7.29 9.25
C HIS A 188 6.56 -6.62 10.44
N LEU A 189 6.86 -5.31 10.36
CA LEU A 189 7.55 -4.53 11.37
C LEU A 189 6.55 -3.73 12.20
N LEU A 190 6.34 -4.13 13.46
CA LEU A 190 5.39 -3.49 14.36
C LEU A 190 5.75 -2.02 14.60
N ASP A 191 7.01 -1.70 14.86
CA ASP A 191 7.44 -0.31 15.15
C ASP A 191 7.17 0.63 13.97
N LEU A 192 7.29 0.13 12.73
CA LEU A 192 6.96 0.90 11.53
C LEU A 192 5.44 1.16 11.43
N ALA A 193 4.61 0.14 11.72
CA ALA A 193 3.16 0.31 11.75
C ALA A 193 2.72 1.32 12.83
N LEU A 194 3.34 1.26 14.01
CA LEU A 194 3.08 2.20 15.11
C LEU A 194 3.43 3.65 14.75
N ASP A 195 4.53 3.84 14.05
CA ASP A 195 4.99 5.17 13.66
C ASP A 195 4.13 5.77 12.54
N LEU A 196 3.80 5.01 11.49
CA LEU A 196 3.18 5.56 10.29
C LEU A 196 1.64 5.52 10.30
N CYS A 197 1.02 4.48 10.87
CA CYS A 197 -0.39 4.19 10.65
C CYS A 197 -1.30 4.85 11.69
N ASP A 198 -2.51 5.23 11.26
CA ASP A 198 -3.58 5.71 12.16
C ASP A 198 -4.24 4.51 12.86
N GLU A 199 -4.40 3.39 12.14
CA GLU A 199 -4.94 2.14 12.64
C GLU A 199 -4.08 0.95 12.19
N ILE A 200 -3.99 -0.07 13.04
CA ILE A 200 -3.29 -1.32 12.73
C ILE A 200 -4.32 -2.43 12.60
N VAL A 201 -4.22 -3.17 11.51
CA VAL A 201 -5.06 -4.35 11.22
C VAL A 201 -4.15 -5.55 11.15
N LEU A 202 -4.32 -6.50 12.05
CA LEU A 202 -3.54 -7.73 12.11
C LEU A 202 -4.16 -8.77 11.17
N LEU A 203 -3.38 -9.27 10.23
CA LEU A 203 -3.74 -10.44 9.43
C LEU A 203 -3.11 -11.68 10.04
N SER A 204 -3.94 -12.52 10.66
CA SER A 204 -3.55 -13.76 11.31
C SER A 204 -4.53 -14.88 10.99
N ARG A 205 -4.02 -16.08 10.68
CA ARG A 205 -4.83 -17.28 10.39
C ARG A 205 -5.93 -17.05 9.34
N GLY A 206 -5.67 -16.14 8.40
CA GLY A 206 -6.59 -15.81 7.31
C GLY A 206 -7.73 -14.85 7.69
N SER A 207 -7.74 -14.27 8.89
CA SER A 207 -8.70 -13.27 9.36
C SER A 207 -8.03 -11.92 9.64
N LEU A 208 -8.82 -10.84 9.61
CA LEU A 208 -8.40 -9.49 9.99
C LEU A 208 -8.94 -9.14 11.38
N GLU A 209 -8.07 -8.59 12.22
CA GLU A 209 -8.40 -8.10 13.56
C GLU A 209 -7.87 -6.67 13.73
N VAL A 210 -8.70 -5.77 14.25
CA VAL A 210 -8.28 -4.40 14.57
C VAL A 210 -7.46 -4.42 15.84
N VAL A 211 -6.36 -3.70 15.82
CA VAL A 211 -5.51 -3.44 16.96
C VAL A 211 -5.73 -2.00 17.40
N GLU A 212 -6.41 -1.78 18.52
CA GLU A 212 -6.63 -0.44 19.06
C GLU A 212 -5.33 0.15 19.61
N LYS A 213 -5.03 1.41 19.21
CA LYS A 213 -3.81 2.10 19.70
C LYS A 213 -3.79 2.26 21.22
N SER A 214 -4.96 2.40 21.87
CA SER A 214 -5.10 2.44 23.32
C SER A 214 -4.56 1.21 24.02
N ASP A 215 -4.56 0.06 23.33
CA ASP A 215 -4.01 -1.18 23.85
C ASP A 215 -2.49 -1.29 23.68
N LEU A 216 -1.91 -0.49 22.77
CA LEU A 216 -0.48 -0.52 22.46
C LEU A 216 0.41 0.12 23.52
N ASP A 217 -0.14 0.99 24.37
CA ASP A 217 0.55 1.56 25.53
C ASP A 217 0.73 0.55 26.68
N ARG A 218 0.05 -0.60 26.59
CA ARG A 218 0.20 -1.71 27.54
C ARG A 218 1.32 -2.63 27.07
N THR A 219 2.35 -2.79 27.88
CA THR A 219 3.48 -3.69 27.63
C THR A 219 3.00 -5.11 27.26
N ASP A 220 1.93 -5.57 27.94
CA ASP A 220 1.30 -6.87 27.72
C ASP A 220 0.69 -7.03 26.31
N PHE A 221 0.36 -5.93 25.63
CA PHE A 221 -0.29 -5.99 24.32
C PHE A 221 0.72 -6.11 23.18
N LYS A 222 1.85 -5.41 23.26
CA LYS A 222 2.99 -5.64 22.34
C LYS A 222 3.43 -7.09 22.39
N ASP A 223 3.51 -7.66 23.59
CA ASP A 223 3.88 -9.05 23.81
C ASP A 223 2.85 -10.01 23.19
N LYS A 224 1.54 -9.72 23.31
CA LYS A 224 0.49 -10.49 22.64
C LYS A 224 0.58 -10.46 21.11
N ILE A 225 0.80 -9.29 20.49
CA ILE A 225 1.00 -9.21 19.04
C ILE A 225 2.21 -10.03 18.63
N ILE A 226 3.31 -9.91 19.38
CA ILE A 226 4.53 -10.68 19.12
C ILE A 226 4.26 -12.17 19.29
N GLU A 227 3.46 -12.59 20.27
CA GLU A 227 3.07 -13.97 20.52
C GLU A 227 2.20 -14.51 19.38
N VAL A 228 1.16 -13.79 18.95
CA VAL A 228 0.35 -14.14 17.78
C VAL A 228 1.22 -14.24 16.52
N LEU A 229 2.14 -13.30 16.32
CA LEU A 229 3.11 -13.36 15.22
C LEU A 229 4.11 -14.53 15.37
N ARG A 230 4.36 -15.06 16.58
CA ARG A 230 5.24 -16.22 16.81
C ARG A 230 4.54 -17.56 16.67
N GLU A 231 3.32 -17.71 17.18
CA GLU A 231 2.57 -18.98 17.17
C GLU A 231 2.34 -19.55 15.78
N GLU A 232 2.26 -18.71 14.75
CA GLU A 232 2.17 -19.13 13.34
C GLU A 232 3.47 -19.81 12.82
N SER A 233 4.55 -19.88 13.64
CA SER A 233 5.83 -20.48 13.23
C SER A 233 5.85 -22.01 13.28
N HIS A 234 4.83 -22.64 13.85
CA HIS A 234 4.83 -24.07 14.17
C HIS A 234 3.74 -24.89 13.44
N VAL A 235 3.16 -24.35 12.35
CA VAL A 235 2.20 -25.09 11.51
C VAL A 235 2.73 -25.29 10.11
#